data_ba5a1d499ecb1f3d1f7d6aa061034005
#
_entry.id   ba5a1d499ecb1f3d1f7d6aa061034005
#
_cell.length_a   1.000
_cell.length_b   1.000
_cell.length_c   1.000
_cell.angle_alpha   90.00
_cell.angle_beta   90.00
_cell.angle_gamma   90.00
#
_symmetry.space_group_name_H-M   'P 1'
#
loop_
_entity.id
_entity.type
_entity.pdbx_description
1 polymer ?
#
loop_
_entity_poly.entity_id
_entity_poly.type
_entity_poly.pdbx_seq_one_letter_code
_entity_poly.pdbx_strand_id
1 'polypeptide(L)'
;MSKKPVVLMVLDGYGLSDHKEGNAIAMANTPVMDKLMAECPFVKGAASGLAVGLPDGQMGNSEVGHMNIGAGRIIYQDLTRITKAIADGDFFKNKVLLSAIENCKKNNSDLHLWGLLSDGDRKSVV
;
A
#
# COMPACT_ATOMS: atom_id res chain seq x y z
N MET A 1 11.38 -31.75 -21.48
CA MET A 1 12.01 -30.44 -21.24
C MET A 1 12.41 -30.37 -19.78
N SER A 2 13.70 -30.14 -19.46
CA SER A 2 14.12 -29.92 -18.07
C SER A 2 13.59 -28.57 -17.59
N LYS A 3 12.84 -28.54 -16.48
CA LYS A 3 12.39 -27.31 -15.84
C LYS A 3 13.61 -26.57 -15.32
N LYS A 4 13.80 -25.30 -15.75
CA LYS A 4 14.83 -24.44 -15.18
C LYS A 4 14.28 -23.83 -13.88
N PRO A 5 15.01 -23.92 -12.77
CA PRO A 5 14.57 -23.29 -11.53
C PRO A 5 14.59 -21.76 -11.66
N VAL A 6 13.63 -21.11 -11.02
CA VAL A 6 13.58 -19.65 -10.86
C VAL A 6 13.70 -19.36 -9.37
N VAL A 7 14.58 -18.42 -9.02
CA VAL A 7 14.79 -17.97 -7.64
C VAL A 7 14.29 -16.53 -7.53
N LEU A 8 13.37 -16.29 -6.62
CA LEU A 8 13.00 -14.95 -6.18
C LEU A 8 13.69 -14.69 -4.84
N MET A 9 14.55 -13.67 -4.81
CA MET A 9 15.23 -13.26 -3.58
C MET A 9 14.71 -11.87 -3.17
N VAL A 10 14.08 -11.79 -1.99
CA VAL A 10 13.61 -10.54 -1.41
C VAL A 10 14.60 -10.10 -0.34
N LEU A 11 15.26 -8.97 -0.56
CA LEU A 11 16.17 -8.34 0.40
C LEU A 11 15.40 -7.25 1.14
N ASP A 12 14.63 -7.65 2.14
CA ASP A 12 13.77 -6.74 2.90
C ASP A 12 14.62 -5.70 3.64
N GLY A 13 14.23 -4.43 3.52
CA GLY A 13 14.98 -3.31 4.05
C GLY A 13 16.18 -2.86 3.21
N TYR A 14 16.50 -3.52 2.10
CA TYR A 14 17.58 -3.13 1.20
C TYR A 14 17.10 -2.02 0.26
N GLY A 15 17.08 -0.76 0.77
CA GLY A 15 16.63 0.40 0.01
C GLY A 15 17.77 1.10 -0.76
N LEU A 16 17.38 1.94 -1.70
CA LEU A 16 18.29 2.80 -2.47
C LEU A 16 18.30 4.20 -1.86
N SER A 17 19.48 4.74 -1.60
CA SER A 17 19.67 6.10 -1.12
C SER A 17 21.02 6.64 -1.57
N ASP A 18 21.05 7.92 -1.93
CA ASP A 18 22.27 8.62 -2.29
C ASP A 18 23.06 9.10 -1.04
N HIS A 19 22.45 9.04 0.15
CA HIS A 19 23.11 9.36 1.40
C HIS A 19 24.07 8.25 1.80
N LYS A 20 25.33 8.61 2.12
CA LYS A 20 26.35 7.66 2.57
C LYS A 20 26.44 7.57 4.08
N GLU A 21 26.33 8.71 4.78
CA GLU A 21 26.43 8.76 6.23
C GLU A 21 25.27 8.00 6.88
N GLY A 22 25.58 7.05 7.76
CA GLY A 22 24.59 6.20 8.40
C GLY A 22 23.95 5.13 7.50
N ASN A 23 24.41 5.01 6.24
CA ASN A 23 23.88 4.04 5.28
C ASN A 23 24.85 2.86 5.11
N ALA A 24 24.60 1.78 5.85
CA ALA A 24 25.46 0.60 5.83
C ALA A 24 25.57 -0.04 4.43
N ILE A 25 24.51 0.01 3.62
CA ILE A 25 24.51 -0.54 2.26
C ILE A 25 25.47 0.25 1.37
N ALA A 26 25.37 1.60 1.42
CA ALA A 26 26.22 2.47 0.60
C ALA A 26 27.71 2.48 1.04
N MET A 27 27.97 2.07 2.29
CA MET A 27 29.32 1.98 2.85
C MET A 27 29.94 0.59 2.72
N ALA A 28 29.15 -0.43 2.46
CA ALA A 28 29.60 -1.80 2.33
C ALA A 28 30.28 -2.03 0.97
N ASN A 29 31.20 -3.01 0.94
CA ASN A 29 31.76 -3.52 -0.32
C ASN A 29 30.82 -4.57 -0.90
N THR A 30 30.05 -4.20 -1.93
CA THR A 30 28.98 -5.03 -2.52
C THR A 30 29.21 -5.36 -4.00
N PRO A 31 30.37 -5.94 -4.39
CA PRO A 31 30.76 -6.07 -5.79
C PRO A 31 29.78 -6.89 -6.64
N VAL A 32 29.08 -7.86 -6.03
CA VAL A 32 28.09 -8.67 -6.75
C VAL A 32 26.82 -7.87 -7.02
N MET A 33 26.33 -7.13 -6.03
CA MET A 33 25.15 -6.28 -6.20
C MET A 33 25.43 -5.14 -7.17
N ASP A 34 26.60 -4.51 -7.07
CA ASP A 34 27.02 -3.45 -7.96
C ASP A 34 27.05 -3.92 -9.42
N LYS A 35 27.61 -5.12 -9.64
CA LYS A 35 27.63 -5.75 -10.95
C LYS A 35 26.22 -6.08 -11.46
N LEU A 36 25.35 -6.65 -10.62
CA LEU A 36 23.99 -6.97 -11.01
C LEU A 36 23.20 -5.70 -11.40
N MET A 37 23.34 -4.63 -10.63
CA MET A 37 22.68 -3.35 -10.93
C MET A 37 23.20 -2.70 -12.22
N ALA A 38 24.48 -2.91 -12.56
CA ALA A 38 25.09 -2.33 -13.76
C ALA A 38 24.82 -3.14 -15.03
N GLU A 39 24.79 -4.46 -14.95
CA GLU A 39 24.77 -5.35 -16.12
C GLU A 39 23.41 -6.02 -16.38
N CYS A 40 22.54 -6.09 -15.37
CA CYS A 40 21.23 -6.73 -15.48
C CYS A 40 20.09 -5.70 -15.62
N PRO A 41 18.93 -6.10 -16.15
CA PRO A 41 17.74 -5.26 -16.12
C PRO A 41 17.41 -4.81 -14.69
N PHE A 42 17.36 -3.51 -14.48
CA PHE A 42 17.19 -2.89 -13.18
C PHE A 42 16.11 -1.81 -13.25
N VAL A 43 15.22 -1.79 -12.27
CA VAL A 43 14.18 -0.76 -12.14
C VAL A 43 13.99 -0.37 -10.68
N LYS A 44 13.80 0.92 -10.42
CA LYS A 44 13.47 1.43 -9.09
C LYS A 44 11.98 1.33 -8.86
N GLY A 45 11.57 0.70 -7.78
CA GLY A 45 10.18 0.62 -7.32
C GLY A 45 9.92 1.58 -6.16
N ALA A 46 8.74 2.19 -6.13
CA ALA A 46 8.31 2.94 -4.96
C ALA A 46 7.88 1.96 -3.85
N ALA A 47 8.27 2.28 -2.60
CA ALA A 47 8.00 1.45 -1.43
C ALA A 47 7.16 2.16 -0.35
N SER A 48 6.48 3.26 -0.70
CA SER A 48 5.71 4.08 0.25
C SER A 48 4.45 4.66 -0.39
N GLY A 49 3.53 5.13 0.43
CA GLY A 49 2.34 5.85 0.01
C GLY A 49 1.41 5.07 -0.91
N LEU A 50 0.75 5.77 -1.82
CA LEU A 50 -0.25 5.19 -2.72
C LEU A 50 0.31 4.09 -3.63
N ALA A 51 1.61 4.14 -3.95
CA ALA A 51 2.27 3.13 -4.77
C ALA A 51 2.29 1.72 -4.13
N VAL A 52 2.10 1.63 -2.84
CA VAL A 52 2.01 0.37 -2.09
C VAL A 52 0.66 0.20 -1.38
N GLY A 53 -0.32 1.06 -1.68
CA GLY A 53 -1.68 0.95 -1.14
C GLY A 53 -1.88 1.59 0.23
N LEU A 54 -0.94 2.43 0.67
CA LEU A 54 -1.01 3.21 1.91
C LEU A 54 -1.42 4.66 1.62
N PRO A 55 -1.86 5.42 2.63
CA PRO A 55 -2.06 6.87 2.50
C PRO A 55 -0.80 7.57 1.99
N ASP A 56 -0.99 8.69 1.29
CA ASP A 56 0.14 9.47 0.79
C ASP A 56 1.06 9.92 1.93
N GLY A 57 2.38 9.92 1.66
CA GLY A 57 3.40 10.23 2.66
C GLY A 57 3.63 9.16 3.74
N GLN A 58 2.84 8.10 3.79
CA GLN A 58 3.06 7.02 4.75
C GLN A 58 4.18 6.08 4.27
N MET A 59 5.18 5.85 5.14
CA MET A 59 6.25 4.89 4.88
C MET A 59 5.70 3.48 4.76
N GLY A 60 6.20 2.73 3.77
CA GLY A 60 5.87 1.32 3.59
C GLY A 60 6.39 0.44 4.72
N ASN A 61 5.93 -0.80 4.71
CA ASN A 61 6.41 -1.85 5.62
C ASN A 61 6.45 -3.19 4.88
N SER A 62 7.04 -4.20 5.53
CA SER A 62 7.23 -5.53 4.95
C SER A 62 5.90 -6.19 4.58
N GLU A 63 4.84 -6.02 5.38
CA GLU A 63 3.53 -6.64 5.15
C GLU A 63 2.93 -6.16 3.81
N VAL A 64 2.78 -4.85 3.63
CA VAL A 64 2.22 -4.31 2.38
C VAL A 64 3.12 -4.58 1.17
N GLY A 65 4.44 -4.56 1.35
CA GLY A 65 5.39 -4.85 0.28
C GLY A 65 5.24 -6.29 -0.22
N HIS A 66 5.28 -7.26 0.66
CA HIS A 66 5.12 -8.67 0.31
C HIS A 66 3.72 -8.99 -0.25
N MET A 67 2.68 -8.34 0.29
CA MET A 67 1.32 -8.49 -0.23
C MET A 67 1.22 -8.01 -1.68
N ASN A 68 1.81 -6.87 -2.01
CA ASN A 68 1.82 -6.33 -3.38
C ASN A 68 2.64 -7.20 -4.34
N ILE A 69 3.80 -7.69 -3.90
CA ILE A 69 4.63 -8.63 -4.70
C ILE A 69 3.85 -9.91 -4.97
N GLY A 70 3.23 -10.50 -3.95
CA GLY A 70 2.48 -11.74 -4.08
C GLY A 70 1.22 -11.60 -4.95
N ALA A 71 0.55 -10.45 -4.88
CA ALA A 71 -0.64 -10.16 -5.67
C ALA A 71 -0.34 -9.70 -7.11
N GLY A 72 0.89 -9.28 -7.39
CA GLY A 72 1.27 -8.69 -8.69
C GLY A 72 0.54 -7.38 -9.00
N ARG A 73 0.00 -6.71 -8.01
CA ARG A 73 -0.72 -5.43 -8.14
C ARG A 73 -0.75 -4.69 -6.81
N ILE A 74 -1.10 -3.40 -6.85
CA ILE A 74 -1.30 -2.61 -5.63
C ILE A 74 -2.55 -3.12 -4.89
N ILE A 75 -2.37 -3.47 -3.61
CA ILE A 75 -3.44 -3.79 -2.67
C ILE A 75 -3.64 -2.59 -1.75
N TYR A 76 -4.70 -1.84 -1.99
CA TYR A 76 -5.05 -0.72 -1.12
C TYR A 76 -5.49 -1.22 0.25
N GLN A 77 -4.85 -0.70 1.30
CA GLN A 77 -5.27 -0.92 2.68
C GLN A 77 -6.64 -0.28 2.92
N ASP A 78 -7.37 -0.74 3.93
CA ASP A 78 -8.77 -0.36 4.12
C ASP A 78 -9.00 1.16 4.17
N LEU A 79 -8.17 1.88 4.91
CA LEU A 79 -8.24 3.34 4.98
C LEU A 79 -8.08 3.99 3.60
N THR A 80 -7.03 3.61 2.88
CA THR A 80 -6.75 4.15 1.54
C THR A 80 -7.84 3.78 0.55
N ARG A 81 -8.35 2.55 0.63
CA ARG A 81 -9.43 2.05 -0.23
C ARG A 81 -10.72 2.84 -0.02
N ILE A 82 -11.09 3.10 1.24
CA ILE A 82 -12.28 3.88 1.57
C ILE A 82 -12.11 5.33 1.13
N THR A 83 -10.97 5.95 1.45
CA THR A 83 -10.66 7.32 1.05
C THR A 83 -10.72 7.48 -0.48
N LYS A 84 -10.12 6.52 -1.20
CA LYS A 84 -10.18 6.50 -2.66
C LYS A 84 -11.61 6.34 -3.18
N ALA A 85 -12.39 5.43 -2.60
CA ALA A 85 -13.78 5.23 -3.01
C ALA A 85 -14.65 6.49 -2.79
N ILE A 86 -14.36 7.26 -1.74
CA ILE A 86 -15.02 8.56 -1.49
C ILE A 86 -14.63 9.57 -2.56
N ALA A 87 -13.32 9.71 -2.84
CA ALA A 87 -12.80 10.63 -3.84
C ALA A 87 -13.31 10.32 -5.26
N ASP A 88 -13.38 9.05 -5.62
CA ASP A 88 -13.86 8.58 -6.93
C ASP A 88 -15.42 8.61 -7.03
N GLY A 89 -16.12 8.84 -5.92
CA GLY A 89 -17.59 8.84 -5.85
C GLY A 89 -18.22 7.45 -5.78
N ASP A 90 -17.45 6.39 -5.75
CA ASP A 90 -17.94 5.00 -5.71
C ASP A 90 -18.52 4.63 -4.34
N PHE A 91 -18.04 5.25 -3.27
CA PHE A 91 -18.59 5.09 -1.92
C PHE A 91 -20.08 5.41 -1.88
N PHE A 92 -20.49 6.48 -2.56
CA PHE A 92 -21.89 6.93 -2.62
C PHE A 92 -22.79 6.05 -3.50
N LYS A 93 -22.21 5.13 -4.25
CA LYS A 93 -22.92 4.13 -5.07
C LYS A 93 -22.93 2.74 -4.43
N ASN A 94 -22.42 2.61 -3.20
CA ASN A 94 -22.35 1.34 -2.53
C ASN A 94 -23.76 0.79 -2.26
N LYS A 95 -24.08 -0.34 -2.89
CA LYS A 95 -25.42 -0.93 -2.85
C LYS A 95 -25.87 -1.33 -1.44
N VAL A 96 -24.92 -1.73 -0.58
CA VAL A 96 -25.26 -2.12 0.80
C VAL A 96 -25.66 -0.89 1.62
N LEU A 97 -24.89 0.21 1.51
CA LEU A 97 -25.23 1.46 2.19
C LEU A 97 -26.55 2.04 1.68
N LEU A 98 -26.75 2.06 0.37
CA LEU A 98 -27.98 2.54 -0.25
C LEU A 98 -29.20 1.69 0.17
N SER A 99 -29.06 0.36 0.24
CA SER A 99 -30.17 -0.51 0.67
C SER A 99 -30.54 -0.28 2.14
N ALA A 100 -29.58 0.01 3.01
CA ALA A 100 -29.86 0.37 4.40
C ALA A 100 -30.64 1.69 4.49
N ILE A 101 -30.25 2.70 3.73
CA ILE A 101 -30.94 3.99 3.65
C ILE A 101 -32.38 3.81 3.12
N GLU A 102 -32.55 3.04 2.07
CA GLU A 102 -33.87 2.76 1.48
C GLU A 102 -34.77 2.01 2.46
N ASN A 103 -34.21 1.03 3.19
CA ASN A 103 -34.96 0.32 4.23
C ASN A 103 -35.47 1.29 5.32
N CYS A 104 -34.63 2.21 5.79
CA CYS A 104 -35.05 3.22 6.76
C CYS A 104 -36.14 4.12 6.20
N LYS A 105 -36.01 4.59 4.98
CA LYS A 105 -37.03 5.41 4.31
C LYS A 105 -38.37 4.67 4.19
N LYS A 106 -38.32 3.40 3.77
CA LYS A 106 -39.52 2.58 3.59
C LYS A 106 -40.29 2.34 4.90
N ASN A 107 -39.55 2.17 6.00
CA ASN A 107 -40.12 1.85 7.31
C ASN A 107 -40.29 3.10 8.20
N ASN A 108 -39.99 4.30 7.70
CA ASN A 108 -39.98 5.53 8.47
C ASN A 108 -39.20 5.39 9.79
N SER A 109 -38.00 4.84 9.70
CA SER A 109 -37.10 4.55 10.83
C SER A 109 -35.75 5.26 10.68
N ASP A 110 -35.01 5.36 11.76
CA ASP A 110 -33.70 5.98 11.80
C ASP A 110 -32.60 5.01 11.39
N LEU A 111 -31.53 5.56 10.80
CA LEU A 111 -30.28 4.86 10.55
C LEU A 111 -29.28 5.19 11.65
N HIS A 112 -28.98 4.22 12.50
CA HIS A 112 -28.00 4.40 13.56
C HIS A 112 -26.60 4.06 13.05
N LEU A 113 -25.67 5.02 13.17
CA LEU A 113 -24.26 4.84 12.83
C LEU A 113 -23.44 4.75 14.12
N TRP A 114 -22.66 3.70 14.25
CA TRP A 114 -21.80 3.46 15.40
C TRP A 114 -20.34 3.53 14.96
N GLY A 115 -19.54 4.36 15.65
CA GLY A 115 -18.15 4.52 15.34
C GLY A 115 -17.46 5.48 16.30
N LEU A 116 -16.16 5.58 16.19
CA LEU A 116 -15.39 6.60 16.87
C LEU A 116 -15.46 7.89 16.07
N LEU A 117 -16.11 8.91 16.64
CA LEU A 117 -16.08 10.28 16.11
C LEU A 117 -15.04 11.07 16.92
N SER A 118 -13.83 11.22 16.39
CA SER A 118 -12.73 11.86 17.09
C SER A 118 -11.82 12.61 16.10
N ASP A 119 -11.46 13.82 16.48
CA ASP A 119 -10.43 14.64 15.83
C ASP A 119 -9.00 14.25 16.28
N GLY A 120 -8.88 13.39 17.30
CA GLY A 120 -7.60 12.88 17.81
C GLY A 120 -6.99 11.74 17.01
N ASP A 121 -7.70 11.17 16.05
CA ASP A 121 -7.14 10.20 15.11
C ASP A 121 -6.28 10.91 14.06
N ARG A 122 -4.98 10.84 14.23
CA ARG A 122 -3.99 11.49 13.36
C ARG A 122 -4.10 11.14 11.86
N LYS A 123 -4.92 10.18 11.51
CA LYS A 123 -5.10 9.73 10.12
C LYS A 123 -6.45 10.10 9.52
N SER A 124 -7.39 10.52 10.34
CA SER A 124 -8.75 10.87 9.91
C SER A 124 -8.98 12.38 9.78
N VAL A 125 -8.01 13.19 10.22
CA VAL A 125 -8.08 14.65 10.11
C VAL A 125 -7.17 15.09 8.98
N VAL A 126 -7.70 15.12 7.79
CA VAL A 126 -7.21 15.92 6.67
C VAL A 126 -8.42 16.58 6.01
#